data_7f5e1dcece4a21c45c7572f88d2d7168
#
_entry.id   7f5e1dcece4a21c45c7572f88d2d7168
#
_cell.length_a   1.000
_cell.length_b   1.000
_cell.length_c   1.000
_cell.angle_alpha   90.00
_cell.angle_beta   90.00
_cell.angle_gamma   90.00
#
_symmetry.space_group_name_H-M   'P 1'
#
loop_
_entity.id
_entity.type
_entity.pdbx_description
1 polymer ?
#
loop_
_entity_poly.entity_id
_entity_poly.type
_entity_poly.pdbx_seq_one_letter_code
_entity_poly.pdbx_strand_id
1 'polypeptide(L)'
;LSNRQISQLSGGQQQRMFIARALAQEAELILMDEPLTGLDTPAQEGLLDLLDTLREQKVTVMVATHDLEQAAKHFDRIMLLNKKVVAFGNAAEVLHSDNLLQAYGGRFRTVEGKEGLLAVDDSCCDEGEHDHVH
;
A
#
# COMPACT_ATOMS: atom_id res chain seq x y z
N LEU A 1 -23.83 1.12 -21.85
CA LEU A 1 -22.60 1.21 -21.03
C LEU A 1 -21.37 0.53 -21.66
N SER A 2 -21.54 -0.26 -22.71
CA SER A 2 -20.45 -1.03 -23.33
C SER A 2 -19.48 -0.22 -24.19
N ASN A 3 -19.74 1.05 -24.46
CA ASN A 3 -18.93 1.88 -25.37
C ASN A 3 -18.15 3.02 -24.69
N ARG A 4 -18.09 3.08 -23.36
CA ARG A 4 -17.17 4.00 -22.69
C ARG A 4 -15.77 3.42 -22.73
N GLN A 5 -14.87 4.09 -23.42
CA GLN A 5 -13.47 3.72 -23.41
C GLN A 5 -12.95 3.78 -21.96
N ILE A 6 -12.13 2.80 -21.59
CA ILE A 6 -11.53 2.69 -20.24
C ILE A 6 -10.84 4.00 -19.82
N SER A 7 -10.29 4.75 -20.77
CA SER A 7 -9.65 6.06 -20.55
C SER A 7 -10.58 7.17 -20.05
N GLN A 8 -11.91 6.99 -20.11
CA GLN A 8 -12.89 7.98 -19.64
C GLN A 8 -13.39 7.72 -18.21
N LEU A 9 -12.95 6.64 -17.58
CA LEU A 9 -13.32 6.31 -16.22
C LEU A 9 -12.39 6.99 -15.21
N SER A 10 -12.91 7.36 -14.03
CA SER A 10 -12.07 7.78 -12.91
C SER A 10 -11.15 6.62 -12.46
N GLY A 11 -10.03 6.93 -11.78
CA GLY A 11 -9.12 5.90 -11.28
C GLY A 11 -9.80 4.83 -10.45
N GLY A 12 -10.73 5.21 -9.56
CA GLY A 12 -11.52 4.26 -8.77
C GLY A 12 -12.48 3.41 -9.61
N GLN A 13 -13.09 3.97 -10.64
CA GLN A 13 -13.95 3.22 -11.57
C GLN A 13 -13.14 2.22 -12.39
N GLN A 14 -11.95 2.59 -12.85
CA GLN A 14 -11.04 1.69 -13.55
C GLN A 14 -10.64 0.51 -12.68
N GLN A 15 -10.27 0.74 -11.42
CA GLN A 15 -9.90 -0.31 -10.49
C GLN A 15 -11.06 -1.28 -10.24
N ARG A 16 -12.27 -0.77 -10.00
CA ARG A 16 -13.46 -1.60 -9.81
C ARG A 16 -13.76 -2.45 -11.04
N MET A 17 -13.57 -1.91 -12.23
CA MET A 17 -13.78 -2.64 -13.48
C MET A 17 -12.74 -3.76 -13.65
N PHE A 18 -11.46 -3.53 -13.32
CA PHE A 18 -10.44 -4.56 -13.37
C PHE A 18 -10.71 -5.69 -12.36
N ILE A 19 -11.15 -5.35 -11.16
CA ILE A 19 -11.51 -6.34 -10.15
C ILE A 19 -12.74 -7.15 -10.59
N ALA A 20 -13.77 -6.50 -11.11
CA ALA A 20 -14.95 -7.19 -11.63
C ALA A 20 -14.60 -8.15 -12.77
N ARG A 21 -13.65 -7.76 -13.64
CA ARG A 21 -13.14 -8.61 -14.71
C ARG A 21 -12.35 -9.81 -14.14
N ALA A 22 -11.50 -9.60 -13.14
CA ALA A 22 -10.76 -10.66 -12.48
C ALA A 22 -11.71 -11.68 -11.81
N LEU A 23 -12.76 -11.21 -11.15
CA LEU A 23 -13.79 -12.06 -10.57
C LEU A 23 -14.57 -12.86 -11.63
N ALA A 24 -14.91 -12.22 -12.75
CA ALA A 24 -15.58 -12.90 -13.87
C ALA A 24 -14.69 -14.01 -14.50
N GLN A 25 -13.38 -13.92 -14.32
CA GLN A 25 -12.41 -14.94 -14.73
C GLN A 25 -12.12 -15.99 -13.64
N GLU A 26 -12.86 -15.96 -12.52
CA GLU A 26 -12.67 -16.86 -11.38
C GLU A 26 -11.24 -16.79 -10.80
N ALA A 27 -10.67 -15.59 -10.74
CA ALA A 27 -9.34 -15.38 -10.19
C ALA A 27 -9.30 -15.74 -8.71
N GLU A 28 -8.34 -16.56 -8.31
CA GLU A 28 -8.06 -16.93 -6.92
C GLU A 28 -7.07 -15.97 -6.25
N LEU A 29 -6.28 -15.27 -7.05
CA LEU A 29 -5.29 -14.30 -6.62
C LEU A 29 -5.36 -13.03 -7.47
N ILE A 30 -5.43 -11.89 -6.80
CA ILE A 30 -5.38 -10.56 -7.41
C ILE A 30 -4.16 -9.82 -6.88
N LEU A 31 -3.35 -9.28 -7.79
CA LEU A 31 -2.18 -8.45 -7.46
C LEU A 31 -2.48 -7.00 -7.79
N MET A 32 -2.21 -6.10 -6.85
CA MET A 32 -2.40 -4.66 -7.02
C MET A 32 -1.13 -3.91 -6.62
N ASP A 33 -0.80 -2.89 -7.39
CA ASP A 33 0.32 -1.99 -7.11
C ASP A 33 -0.21 -0.59 -6.78
N GLU A 34 0.07 -0.12 -5.56
CA GLU A 34 -0.34 1.20 -5.03
C GLU A 34 -1.81 1.57 -5.33
N PRO A 35 -2.79 0.67 -5.04
CA PRO A 35 -4.16 0.88 -5.51
C PRO A 35 -4.89 2.03 -4.83
N LEU A 36 -4.44 2.49 -3.66
CA LEU A 36 -5.04 3.59 -2.91
C LEU A 36 -4.43 4.96 -3.25
N THR A 37 -3.27 4.97 -3.91
CA THR A 37 -2.55 6.20 -4.24
C THR A 37 -3.33 7.05 -5.24
N GLY A 38 -3.44 8.35 -4.97
CA GLY A 38 -4.13 9.30 -5.84
C GLY A 38 -5.65 9.25 -5.79
N LEU A 39 -6.24 8.41 -4.95
CA LEU A 39 -7.68 8.38 -4.73
C LEU A 39 -8.09 9.36 -3.64
N ASP A 40 -9.24 10.01 -3.80
CA ASP A 40 -9.90 10.75 -2.73
C ASP A 40 -10.47 9.80 -1.64
N THR A 41 -10.83 10.35 -0.49
CA THR A 41 -11.31 9.55 0.65
C THR A 41 -12.50 8.66 0.30
N PRO A 42 -13.57 9.12 -0.39
CA PRO A 42 -14.67 8.24 -0.75
C PRO A 42 -14.28 7.10 -1.68
N ALA A 43 -13.35 7.35 -2.62
CA ALA A 43 -12.87 6.31 -3.53
C ALA A 43 -11.99 5.28 -2.81
N GLN A 44 -11.16 5.72 -1.86
CA GLN A 44 -10.38 4.82 -1.00
C GLN A 44 -11.28 3.91 -0.16
N GLU A 45 -12.28 4.47 0.51
CA GLU A 45 -13.26 3.70 1.29
C GLU A 45 -14.00 2.68 0.42
N GLY A 46 -14.45 3.08 -0.76
CA GLY A 46 -15.10 2.18 -1.70
C GLY A 46 -14.21 1.04 -2.20
N LEU A 47 -12.91 1.29 -2.37
CA LEU A 47 -11.96 0.24 -2.71
C LEU A 47 -11.70 -0.71 -1.53
N LEU A 48 -11.55 -0.18 -0.31
CA LEU A 48 -11.36 -1.00 0.88
C LEU A 48 -12.57 -1.90 1.14
N ASP A 49 -13.79 -1.39 0.99
CA ASP A 49 -15.04 -2.20 1.09
C ASP A 49 -15.05 -3.33 0.05
N LEU A 50 -14.57 -3.05 -1.16
CA LEU A 50 -14.45 -4.06 -2.20
C LEU A 50 -13.41 -5.13 -1.87
N LEU A 51 -12.27 -4.75 -1.28
CA LEU A 51 -11.26 -5.70 -0.80
C LEU A 51 -11.82 -6.60 0.31
N ASP A 52 -12.62 -6.06 1.22
CA ASP A 52 -13.31 -6.83 2.25
C ASP A 52 -14.30 -7.84 1.63
N THR A 53 -15.06 -7.43 0.62
CA THR A 53 -15.95 -8.34 -0.12
C THR A 53 -15.16 -9.49 -0.78
N LEU A 54 -14.01 -9.20 -1.38
CA LEU A 54 -13.14 -10.21 -1.98
C LEU A 54 -12.63 -11.20 -0.93
N ARG A 55 -12.26 -10.70 0.24
CA ARG A 55 -11.84 -11.53 1.38
C ARG A 55 -12.95 -12.49 1.82
N GLU A 56 -14.19 -12.02 1.93
CA GLU A 56 -15.36 -12.85 2.24
C GLU A 56 -15.58 -13.95 1.20
N GLN A 57 -15.29 -13.66 -0.06
CA GLN A 57 -15.35 -14.62 -1.17
C GLN A 57 -14.12 -15.54 -1.25
N LYS A 58 -13.19 -15.43 -0.28
CA LYS A 58 -11.95 -16.21 -0.21
C LYS A 58 -11.00 -15.99 -1.40
N VAL A 59 -11.07 -14.83 -2.03
CA VAL A 59 -10.09 -14.40 -3.02
C VAL A 59 -8.88 -13.83 -2.30
N THR A 60 -7.70 -14.30 -2.62
CA THR A 60 -6.46 -13.75 -2.09
C THR A 60 -6.11 -12.46 -2.82
N VAL A 61 -5.89 -11.38 -2.07
CA VAL A 61 -5.45 -10.10 -2.64
C VAL A 61 -4.08 -9.76 -2.07
N MET A 62 -3.13 -9.49 -2.94
CA MET A 62 -1.80 -9.01 -2.59
C MET A 62 -1.65 -7.57 -3.10
N VAL A 63 -1.34 -6.66 -2.19
CA VAL A 63 -1.19 -5.23 -2.46
C VAL A 63 0.24 -4.81 -2.17
N ALA A 64 0.91 -4.22 -3.17
CA ALA A 64 2.16 -3.53 -2.96
C ALA A 64 1.86 -2.07 -2.57
N THR A 65 2.39 -1.61 -1.46
CA THR A 65 2.25 -0.23 -0.97
C THR A 65 3.45 0.19 -0.14
N HIS A 66 3.71 1.47 -0.07
CA HIS A 66 4.68 2.06 0.85
C HIS A 66 4.02 2.67 2.10
N ASP A 67 2.69 2.69 2.16
CA ASP A 67 1.93 3.22 3.30
C ASP A 67 1.76 2.14 4.38
N LEU A 68 2.62 2.21 5.40
CA LEU A 68 2.63 1.24 6.49
C LEU A 68 1.40 1.37 7.41
N GLU A 69 0.86 2.57 7.55
CA GLU A 69 -0.34 2.80 8.37
C GLU A 69 -1.55 2.12 7.74
N GLN A 70 -1.76 2.35 6.45
CA GLN A 70 -2.82 1.68 5.69
C GLN A 70 -2.64 0.16 5.71
N ALA A 71 -1.40 -0.30 5.53
CA ALA A 71 -1.09 -1.72 5.58
C ALA A 71 -1.45 -2.35 6.92
N ALA A 72 -1.07 -1.71 8.03
CA ALA A 72 -1.36 -2.20 9.38
C ALA A 72 -2.85 -2.23 9.70
N LYS A 73 -3.61 -1.26 9.19
CA LYS A 73 -5.03 -1.07 9.49
C LYS A 73 -5.95 -2.01 8.71
N HIS A 74 -5.61 -2.29 7.45
CA HIS A 74 -6.57 -2.91 6.53
C HIS A 74 -6.22 -4.32 6.06
N PHE A 75 -4.99 -4.79 6.30
CA PHE A 75 -4.55 -6.09 5.80
C PHE A 75 -4.21 -7.08 6.92
N ASP A 76 -4.56 -8.34 6.71
CA ASP A 76 -4.38 -9.42 7.69
C ASP A 76 -2.91 -9.83 7.82
N ARG A 77 -2.15 -9.73 6.75
CA ARG A 77 -0.75 -10.10 6.65
C ARG A 77 0.07 -9.04 5.95
N ILE A 78 1.27 -8.81 6.43
CA ILE A 78 2.24 -7.87 5.87
C ILE A 78 3.52 -8.62 5.54
N MET A 79 4.10 -8.29 4.38
CA MET A 79 5.40 -8.77 3.96
C MET A 79 6.32 -7.57 3.74
N LEU A 80 7.40 -7.49 4.49
CA LEU A 80 8.45 -6.50 4.25
C LEU A 80 9.50 -7.08 3.30
N LEU A 81 9.79 -6.32 2.24
CA LEU A 81 10.73 -6.68 1.19
C LEU A 81 11.87 -5.67 1.10
N ASN A 82 13.10 -6.19 1.07
CA ASN A 82 14.28 -5.45 0.64
C ASN A 82 15.21 -6.41 -0.12
N LYS A 83 14.97 -6.58 -1.42
CA LYS A 83 15.60 -7.60 -2.29
C LYS A 83 15.32 -9.05 -1.87
N LYS A 84 15.01 -9.25 -0.61
CA LYS A 84 14.58 -10.51 0.00
C LYS A 84 13.45 -10.25 0.98
N VAL A 85 12.74 -11.27 1.39
CA VAL A 85 11.76 -11.16 2.47
C VAL A 85 12.49 -10.89 3.78
N VAL A 86 12.22 -9.74 4.40
CA VAL A 86 12.74 -9.36 5.71
C VAL A 86 11.87 -9.94 6.82
N ALA A 87 10.55 -9.78 6.69
CA ALA A 87 9.59 -10.30 7.65
C ALA A 87 8.25 -10.58 6.95
N PHE A 88 7.49 -11.53 7.49
CA PHE A 88 6.13 -11.85 7.04
C PHE A 88 5.29 -12.29 8.23
N GLY A 89 4.13 -11.68 8.41
CA GLY A 89 3.23 -11.97 9.51
C GLY A 89 2.12 -10.94 9.65
N ASN A 90 1.53 -10.85 10.86
CA ASN A 90 0.59 -9.77 11.16
C ASN A 90 1.34 -8.42 11.40
N ALA A 91 0.58 -7.33 11.50
CA ALA A 91 1.17 -6.00 11.67
C ALA A 91 2.06 -5.89 12.92
N ALA A 92 1.63 -6.46 14.06
CA ALA A 92 2.38 -6.40 15.32
C ALA A 92 3.71 -7.18 15.25
N GLU A 93 3.73 -8.30 14.53
CA GLU A 93 4.91 -9.12 14.36
C GLU A 93 5.92 -8.51 13.37
N VAL A 94 5.44 -7.78 12.38
CA VAL A 94 6.24 -7.32 11.24
C VAL A 94 6.71 -5.88 11.41
N LEU A 95 5.84 -4.99 11.86
CA LEU A 95 6.08 -3.54 11.89
C LEU A 95 6.74 -3.08 13.19
N HIS A 96 7.82 -3.71 13.60
CA HIS A 96 8.65 -3.21 14.70
C HIS A 96 10.01 -2.69 14.20
N SER A 97 10.67 -1.91 15.05
CA SER A 97 11.85 -1.12 14.69
C SER A 97 12.96 -1.93 14.00
N ASP A 98 13.25 -3.14 14.44
CA ASP A 98 14.35 -3.96 13.91
C ASP A 98 14.07 -4.38 12.47
N ASN A 99 12.86 -4.84 12.17
CA ASN A 99 12.47 -5.21 10.82
C ASN A 99 12.44 -4.00 9.87
N LEU A 100 11.92 -2.88 10.36
CA LEU A 100 11.83 -1.65 9.58
C LEU A 100 13.23 -1.07 9.31
N LEU A 101 14.13 -1.10 10.28
CA LEU A 101 15.50 -0.70 10.08
C LEU A 101 16.20 -1.61 9.04
N GLN A 102 15.95 -2.90 9.07
CA GLN A 102 16.50 -3.84 8.11
C GLN A 102 15.92 -3.65 6.70
N ALA A 103 14.62 -3.31 6.60
CA ALA A 103 13.95 -3.10 5.32
C ALA A 103 14.31 -1.76 4.67
N TYR A 104 14.36 -0.69 5.45
CA TYR A 104 14.53 0.69 4.96
C TYR A 104 15.92 1.29 5.24
N GLY A 105 16.74 0.63 6.07
CA GLY A 105 18.06 1.14 6.46
C GLY A 105 17.97 2.38 7.35
N GLY A 106 19.01 3.22 7.33
CA GLY A 106 19.10 4.45 8.13
C GLY A 106 18.15 5.59 7.74
N ARG A 107 17.29 5.38 6.74
CA ARG A 107 16.27 6.35 6.29
C ARG A 107 14.98 6.32 7.12
N PHE A 108 15.00 5.56 8.19
CA PHE A 108 13.84 5.36 9.05
C PHE A 108 13.90 6.28 10.27
N ARG A 109 12.87 7.08 10.49
CA ARG A 109 12.64 7.81 11.73
C ARG A 109 11.41 7.25 12.44
N THR A 110 11.60 6.82 13.67
CA THR A 110 10.49 6.44 14.54
C THR A 110 9.84 7.69 15.07
N VAL A 111 8.58 7.93 14.74
CA VAL A 111 7.75 8.91 15.43
C VAL A 111 6.91 8.14 16.44
N GLU A 112 7.26 8.26 17.72
CA GLU A 112 6.44 7.73 18.81
C GLU A 112 5.14 8.52 18.91
N GLY A 113 4.10 8.03 18.26
CA GLY A 113 2.72 8.42 18.53
C GLY A 113 2.16 7.56 19.68
N LYS A 114 1.18 8.07 20.40
CA LYS A 114 0.56 7.43 21.58
C LYS A 114 -0.05 6.03 21.33
N GLU A 115 0.02 5.50 20.12
CA GLU A 115 -0.48 4.17 19.74
C GLU A 115 0.54 3.33 18.95
N GLY A 116 1.84 3.66 19.04
CA GLY A 116 2.90 2.80 18.48
C GLY A 116 2.97 2.74 16.97
N LEU A 117 2.35 3.65 16.23
CA LEU A 117 2.41 3.70 14.78
C LEU A 117 3.69 4.39 14.30
N LEU A 118 4.37 3.72 13.37
CA LEU A 118 5.63 4.14 12.80
C LEU A 118 5.39 4.89 11.49
N ALA A 119 5.83 6.13 11.40
CA ALA A 119 5.85 6.88 10.15
C ALA A 119 7.23 6.76 9.50
N VAL A 120 7.26 6.47 8.21
CA VAL A 120 8.48 6.54 7.38
C VAL A 120 8.50 7.92 6.73
N ASP A 121 9.55 8.69 6.99
CA ASP A 121 9.76 9.98 6.35
C ASP A 121 10.58 9.76 5.06
N ASP A 122 9.92 9.91 3.93
CA ASP A 122 10.52 9.91 2.59
C ASP A 122 11.17 11.27 2.25
N SER A 123 11.81 11.93 3.21
CA SER A 123 12.59 13.13 2.90
C SER A 123 13.85 12.74 2.11
N CYS A 124 13.66 12.48 0.82
CA CYS A 124 14.73 12.40 -0.14
C CYS A 124 15.26 13.81 -0.44
N CYS A 125 16.43 14.11 0.10
CA CYS A 125 17.48 14.92 -0.50
C CYS A 125 17.07 16.25 -1.13
N ASP A 126 17.23 17.32 -0.35
CA ASP A 126 17.73 18.56 -0.92
C ASP A 126 18.98 18.99 -0.13
N GLU A 127 20.10 18.34 -0.40
CA GLU A 127 21.42 18.88 -0.11
C GLU A 127 21.95 19.59 -1.36
N GLY A 128 21.39 20.77 -1.60
CA GLY A 128 22.02 21.78 -2.41
C GLY A 128 23.10 22.48 -1.61
N GLU A 129 24.28 21.92 -1.63
CA GLU A 129 25.50 22.53 -1.19
C GLU A 129 25.82 23.72 -2.11
N HIS A 130 25.51 24.94 -1.66
CA HIS A 130 26.07 26.15 -2.23
C HIS A 130 27.07 26.74 -1.23
N ASP A 131 28.29 26.23 -1.35
CA ASP A 131 29.47 26.97 -0.93
C ASP A 131 29.62 28.21 -1.81
N HIS A 132 29.30 29.36 -1.26
CA HIS A 132 29.86 30.61 -1.72
C HIS A 132 30.89 31.11 -0.71
N VAL A 133 32.11 30.75 -1.01
CA VAL A 133 33.31 31.38 -0.46
C VAL A 133 33.48 32.76 -1.15
N HIS A 134 33.45 33.79 -0.35
CA HIS A 134 34.12 35.06 -0.62
C HIS A 134 34.94 35.49 0.57
#